data_882d753cdb584e5969688d7547bb9f4d
#
_entry.id   882d753cdb584e5969688d7547bb9f4d
#
_cell.length_a   1.000
_cell.length_b   1.000
_cell.length_c   1.000
_cell.angle_alpha   90.00
_cell.angle_beta   90.00
_cell.angle_gamma   90.00
#
_symmetry.space_group_name_H-M   'P 1'
#
loop_
_entity.id
_entity.type
_entity.pdbx_description
1 polymer ?
#
loop_
_entity_poly.entity_id
_entity_poly.type
_entity_poly.pdbx_seq_one_letter_code
_entity_poly.pdbx_strand_id
1 'polypeptide(L)'
;MIVARVRRRFRVGACALLLAAAATSAAAPAGDACPLQTVYALTQASLLPAGDDVPLVAQACRVWSHDPAVALAAVAYPLPVAADGDGRTLRLVVAVLDAHDAAVLAVHEAELAEDAAFALSGDGLKLDTAGYVLAPGVRAFGVRVRSAAPGPSCPDRRANDELTLYVRQGPALRPVFTSHTDFWSRIEGEPCSWAQGQRLVTEEAAFTIDVGPDSHRGYADLRVTADVARIESATGSDQDRTVRRRASRVLRYDGARYDADALEHGFFWTQDK
;
A
#
# COMPACT_ATOMS: atom_id res chain seq x y z
N MET A 1 28.09 3.57 -91.65
CA MET A 1 28.57 2.48 -90.76
C MET A 1 28.88 3.10 -89.43
N ILE A 2 28.03 2.97 -88.43
CA ILE A 2 28.21 3.59 -87.11
C ILE A 2 28.13 2.43 -86.11
N VAL A 3 29.25 2.18 -85.42
CA VAL A 3 29.42 1.13 -84.44
C VAL A 3 28.99 1.66 -83.10
N ALA A 4 27.92 1.11 -82.53
CA ALA A 4 27.45 1.46 -81.19
C ALA A 4 28.19 0.65 -80.11
N ARG A 5 28.87 1.34 -79.19
CA ARG A 5 29.51 0.76 -77.99
C ARG A 5 28.51 0.65 -76.86
N VAL A 6 28.23 -0.62 -76.47
CA VAL A 6 27.43 -0.94 -75.28
C VAL A 6 28.30 -0.83 -74.04
N ARG A 7 28.01 0.10 -73.10
CA ARG A 7 28.64 0.21 -71.78
C ARG A 7 27.84 -0.64 -70.79
N ARG A 8 28.44 -1.75 -70.31
CA ARG A 8 27.96 -2.51 -69.16
C ARG A 8 28.20 -1.74 -67.87
N ARG A 9 27.13 -1.37 -67.14
CA ARG A 9 27.18 -0.81 -65.79
C ARG A 9 27.14 -1.98 -64.80
N PHE A 10 28.24 -2.18 -64.06
CA PHE A 10 28.26 -3.01 -62.87
C PHE A 10 27.48 -2.34 -61.75
N ARG A 11 26.42 -2.97 -61.27
CA ARG A 11 25.75 -2.58 -60.02
C ARG A 11 26.45 -3.30 -58.88
N VAL A 12 27.13 -2.54 -58.02
CA VAL A 12 27.66 -2.98 -56.73
C VAL A 12 26.46 -3.01 -55.78
N GLY A 13 26.05 -4.20 -55.36
CA GLY A 13 25.04 -4.38 -54.35
C GLY A 13 25.63 -4.11 -52.97
N ALA A 14 25.18 -3.07 -52.31
CA ALA A 14 25.48 -2.80 -50.90
C ALA A 14 24.66 -3.76 -50.04
N CYS A 15 25.32 -4.73 -49.42
CA CYS A 15 24.75 -5.54 -48.32
C CYS A 15 24.61 -4.66 -47.07
N ALA A 16 23.40 -4.21 -46.77
CA ALA A 16 23.12 -3.57 -45.49
C ALA A 16 23.04 -4.65 -44.39
N LEU A 17 24.01 -4.71 -43.51
CA LEU A 17 23.96 -5.47 -42.28
C LEU A 17 22.97 -4.80 -41.33
N LEU A 18 21.79 -5.39 -41.16
CA LEU A 18 20.83 -5.06 -40.10
C LEU A 18 21.41 -5.58 -38.75
N LEU A 19 22.00 -4.67 -37.98
CA LEU A 19 22.27 -4.92 -36.57
C LEU A 19 20.93 -4.94 -35.81
N ALA A 20 20.44 -6.13 -35.48
CA ALA A 20 19.34 -6.29 -34.53
C ALA A 20 19.84 -5.90 -33.14
N ALA A 21 19.48 -4.69 -32.68
CA ALA A 21 19.65 -4.32 -31.29
C ALA A 21 18.71 -5.20 -30.45
N ALA A 22 19.28 -6.17 -29.73
CA ALA A 22 18.56 -6.90 -28.68
C ALA A 22 18.24 -5.90 -27.57
N ALA A 23 16.97 -5.45 -27.53
CA ALA A 23 16.44 -4.74 -26.40
C ALA A 23 16.45 -5.72 -25.21
N THR A 24 17.42 -5.59 -24.32
CA THR A 24 17.35 -6.20 -23.00
C THR A 24 16.19 -5.54 -22.28
N SER A 25 15.03 -6.22 -22.24
CA SER A 25 13.95 -5.89 -21.30
C SER A 25 14.54 -5.95 -19.91
N ALA A 26 14.85 -4.78 -19.33
CA ALA A 26 15.06 -4.69 -17.90
C ALA A 26 13.79 -5.21 -17.26
N ALA A 27 13.85 -6.38 -16.60
CA ALA A 27 12.79 -6.84 -15.74
C ALA A 27 12.48 -5.70 -14.77
N ALA A 28 11.20 -5.31 -14.67
CA ALA A 28 10.76 -4.40 -13.62
C ALA A 28 11.31 -4.95 -12.29
N PRO A 29 11.80 -4.09 -11.38
CA PRO A 29 12.30 -4.57 -10.10
C PRO A 29 11.20 -5.42 -9.48
N ALA A 30 11.52 -6.69 -9.20
CA ALA A 30 10.68 -7.55 -8.39
C ALA A 30 10.31 -6.73 -7.15
N GLY A 31 9.01 -6.56 -6.90
CA GLY A 31 8.50 -5.65 -5.88
C GLY A 31 9.29 -5.78 -4.58
N ASP A 32 9.22 -4.81 -3.72
CA ASP A 32 9.98 -4.52 -2.48
C ASP A 32 10.46 -5.74 -1.64
N ALA A 33 10.95 -6.80 -2.28
CA ALA A 33 11.41 -8.04 -1.64
C ALA A 33 12.59 -7.74 -0.71
N CYS A 34 12.57 -8.36 0.46
CA CYS A 34 13.62 -8.19 1.45
C CYS A 34 14.92 -8.89 1.04
N PRO A 35 16.08 -8.21 1.10
CA PRO A 35 17.37 -8.86 0.93
C PRO A 35 17.56 -9.99 1.95
N LEU A 36 18.23 -11.07 1.57
CA LEU A 36 18.52 -12.19 2.47
C LEU A 36 19.23 -11.75 3.75
N GLN A 37 20.13 -10.76 3.66
CA GLN A 37 20.82 -10.19 4.81
C GLN A 37 19.83 -9.57 5.81
N THR A 38 18.79 -8.88 5.34
CA THR A 38 17.72 -8.33 6.19
C THR A 38 16.95 -9.44 6.89
N VAL A 39 16.52 -10.48 6.16
CA VAL A 39 15.80 -11.61 6.72
C VAL A 39 16.66 -12.32 7.77
N TYR A 40 17.94 -12.56 7.47
CA TYR A 40 18.89 -13.15 8.40
C TYR A 40 19.05 -12.30 9.68
N ALA A 41 19.22 -10.99 9.55
CA ALA A 41 19.36 -10.10 10.71
C ALA A 41 18.10 -10.09 11.60
N LEU A 42 16.91 -10.10 11.00
CA LEU A 42 15.65 -10.21 11.75
C LEU A 42 15.54 -11.55 12.47
N THR A 43 15.98 -12.65 11.85
CA THR A 43 16.02 -13.98 12.49
C THR A 43 17.01 -14.00 13.65
N GLN A 44 18.23 -13.46 13.50
CA GLN A 44 19.21 -13.36 14.58
C GLN A 44 18.72 -12.50 15.75
N ALA A 45 17.90 -11.49 15.49
CA ALA A 45 17.24 -10.67 16.51
C ALA A 45 16.01 -11.36 17.15
N SER A 46 15.73 -12.62 16.80
CA SER A 46 14.55 -13.40 17.27
C SER A 46 13.20 -12.76 16.88
N LEU A 47 13.19 -11.94 15.84
CA LEU A 47 11.97 -11.31 15.29
C LEU A 47 11.29 -12.18 14.23
N LEU A 48 12.02 -13.15 13.68
CA LEU A 48 11.50 -14.17 12.78
C LEU A 48 11.80 -15.57 13.35
N PRO A 49 10.99 -16.57 13.01
CA PRO A 49 11.26 -17.97 13.40
C PRO A 49 12.65 -18.41 12.90
N ALA A 50 13.32 -19.23 13.71
CA ALA A 50 14.58 -19.84 13.32
C ALA A 50 14.35 -20.92 12.25
N GLY A 51 15.21 -20.97 11.22
CA GLY A 51 15.17 -21.97 10.16
C GLY A 51 15.57 -21.38 8.82
N ASP A 52 15.94 -22.25 7.87
CA ASP A 52 16.37 -21.84 6.53
C ASP A 52 15.18 -21.39 5.65
N ASP A 53 13.98 -21.90 5.96
CA ASP A 53 12.74 -21.61 5.23
C ASP A 53 11.73 -20.88 6.15
N VAL A 54 11.94 -19.59 6.38
CA VAL A 54 10.92 -18.79 7.10
C VAL A 54 9.74 -18.57 6.13
N PRO A 55 8.54 -19.06 6.46
CA PRO A 55 7.39 -18.95 5.56
C PRO A 55 6.82 -17.53 5.60
N LEU A 56 7.49 -16.57 4.96
CA LEU A 56 6.98 -15.21 4.85
C LEU A 56 5.73 -15.19 3.96
N VAL A 57 4.63 -14.66 4.51
CA VAL A 57 3.37 -14.46 3.76
C VAL A 57 3.48 -13.22 2.88
N ALA A 58 4.03 -12.14 3.43
CA ALA A 58 4.27 -10.90 2.72
C ALA A 58 5.52 -10.20 3.23
N GLN A 59 6.15 -9.42 2.39
CA GLN A 59 7.34 -8.66 2.75
C GLN A 59 7.47 -7.40 1.91
N ALA A 60 8.04 -6.34 2.52
CA ALA A 60 8.42 -5.12 1.85
C ALA A 60 9.67 -4.56 2.51
N CYS A 61 10.75 -4.38 1.74
CA CYS A 61 12.01 -3.83 2.22
C CYS A 61 12.52 -2.74 1.28
N ARG A 62 13.07 -1.66 1.86
CA ARG A 62 13.58 -0.54 1.08
C ARG A 62 14.63 0.25 1.87
N VAL A 63 15.70 0.68 1.21
CA VAL A 63 16.55 1.75 1.74
C VAL A 63 15.72 3.04 1.80
N TRP A 64 15.76 3.73 2.92
CA TRP A 64 14.97 4.94 3.10
C TRP A 64 15.58 6.11 2.33
N SER A 65 14.90 6.59 1.31
CA SER A 65 15.41 7.67 0.45
C SER A 65 15.72 8.98 1.20
N HIS A 66 15.08 9.19 2.37
CA HIS A 66 15.34 10.34 3.24
C HIS A 66 16.65 10.20 4.02
N ASP A 67 17.00 8.98 4.43
CA ASP A 67 18.22 8.64 5.16
C ASP A 67 18.81 7.35 4.58
N PRO A 68 19.72 7.44 3.62
CA PRO A 68 20.29 6.28 2.96
C PRO A 68 21.12 5.35 3.86
N ALA A 69 21.47 5.79 5.08
CA ALA A 69 22.10 4.93 6.08
C ALA A 69 21.09 3.97 6.75
N VAL A 70 19.80 4.13 6.46
CA VAL A 70 18.71 3.38 7.08
C VAL A 70 17.95 2.58 6.03
N ALA A 71 17.64 1.32 6.35
CA ALA A 71 16.71 0.48 5.63
C ALA A 71 15.43 0.27 6.46
N LEU A 72 14.30 0.18 5.77
CA LEU A 72 13.00 -0.12 6.34
C LEU A 72 12.60 -1.52 5.92
N ALA A 73 12.00 -2.28 6.83
CA ALA A 73 11.44 -3.59 6.57
C ALA A 73 10.06 -3.74 7.19
N ALA A 74 9.14 -4.37 6.47
CA ALA A 74 7.88 -4.88 6.97
C ALA A 74 7.74 -6.31 6.48
N VAL A 75 7.59 -7.27 7.39
CA VAL A 75 7.47 -8.70 7.07
C VAL A 75 6.34 -9.31 7.88
N ALA A 76 5.61 -10.24 7.29
CA ALA A 76 4.54 -10.98 7.96
C ALA A 76 4.75 -12.48 7.79
N TYR A 77 4.59 -13.24 8.88
CA TYR A 77 4.70 -14.69 8.90
C TYR A 77 3.59 -15.31 9.77
N PRO A 78 3.17 -16.57 9.51
CA PRO A 78 2.12 -17.20 10.29
C PRO A 78 2.59 -17.56 11.68
N LEU A 79 1.77 -17.29 12.67
CA LEU A 79 1.92 -17.84 14.02
C LEU A 79 1.40 -19.29 14.06
N PRO A 80 1.90 -20.12 14.99
CA PRO A 80 1.33 -21.43 15.24
C PRO A 80 -0.18 -21.33 15.50
N VAL A 81 -0.97 -22.16 14.80
CA VAL A 81 -2.42 -22.19 15.00
C VAL A 81 -2.72 -22.68 16.40
N ALA A 82 -3.51 -21.93 17.17
CA ALA A 82 -4.02 -22.41 18.45
C ALA A 82 -4.92 -23.63 18.22
N ALA A 83 -4.90 -24.62 19.13
CA ALA A 83 -5.63 -25.87 18.97
C ALA A 83 -7.14 -25.70 18.76
N ASP A 84 -7.70 -24.57 19.19
CA ASP A 84 -9.12 -24.23 19.12
C ASP A 84 -9.43 -23.03 18.19
N GLY A 85 -8.47 -22.64 17.32
CA GLY A 85 -8.58 -21.43 16.50
C GLY A 85 -9.14 -21.68 15.11
N ASP A 86 -10.18 -20.96 14.74
CA ASP A 86 -10.82 -21.05 13.41
C ASP A 86 -10.14 -20.18 12.34
N GLY A 87 -9.06 -19.45 12.65
CA GLY A 87 -8.40 -18.52 11.74
C GLY A 87 -6.89 -18.57 11.80
N ARG A 88 -6.24 -18.07 10.72
CA ARG A 88 -4.80 -17.87 10.69
C ARG A 88 -4.46 -16.51 11.29
N THR A 89 -3.53 -16.48 12.24
CA THR A 89 -2.95 -15.25 12.77
C THR A 89 -1.54 -15.09 12.23
N LEU A 90 -1.22 -13.89 11.78
CA LEU A 90 0.11 -13.53 11.31
C LEU A 90 0.79 -12.63 12.33
N ARG A 91 2.11 -12.75 12.47
CA ARG A 91 2.95 -11.74 13.11
C ARG A 91 3.43 -10.77 12.04
N LEU A 92 3.14 -9.49 12.22
CA LEU A 92 3.73 -8.39 11.46
C LEU A 92 4.91 -7.84 12.25
N VAL A 93 6.09 -7.83 11.63
CA VAL A 93 7.30 -7.18 12.13
C VAL A 93 7.59 -5.98 11.25
N VAL A 94 7.66 -4.79 11.85
CA VAL A 94 8.11 -3.56 11.21
C VAL A 94 9.44 -3.18 11.84
N ALA A 95 10.48 -3.00 11.03
CA ALA A 95 11.83 -2.72 11.53
C ALA A 95 12.51 -1.59 10.78
N VAL A 96 13.34 -0.87 11.51
CA VAL A 96 14.36 0.04 10.99
C VAL A 96 15.71 -0.61 11.22
N LEU A 97 16.50 -0.73 10.17
CA LEU A 97 17.81 -1.39 10.19
C LEU A 97 18.89 -0.41 9.69
N ASP A 98 20.10 -0.63 10.09
CA ASP A 98 21.26 -0.03 9.43
C ASP A 98 21.37 -0.57 8.00
N ALA A 99 21.54 0.31 7.01
CA ALA A 99 21.56 -0.10 5.60
C ALA A 99 22.86 -0.80 5.20
N HIS A 100 23.94 -0.72 6.00
CA HIS A 100 25.24 -1.28 5.70
C HIS A 100 25.37 -2.72 6.20
N ASP A 101 25.04 -2.95 7.47
CA ASP A 101 25.24 -4.24 8.14
C ASP A 101 23.94 -4.96 8.53
N ALA A 102 22.79 -4.34 8.25
CA ALA A 102 21.45 -4.77 8.60
C ALA A 102 21.19 -4.92 10.12
N ALA A 103 22.00 -4.26 10.98
CA ALA A 103 21.71 -4.24 12.40
C ALA A 103 20.33 -3.66 12.69
N VAL A 104 19.53 -4.33 13.52
CA VAL A 104 18.20 -3.86 13.91
C VAL A 104 18.32 -2.68 14.85
N LEU A 105 17.83 -1.52 14.42
CA LEU A 105 17.91 -0.25 15.14
C LEU A 105 16.64 0.07 15.94
N ALA A 106 15.48 -0.34 15.41
CA ALA A 106 14.18 -0.17 16.08
C ALA A 106 13.16 -1.16 15.48
N VAL A 107 12.20 -1.57 16.30
CA VAL A 107 11.18 -2.56 15.90
C VAL A 107 9.82 -2.24 16.48
N HIS A 108 8.79 -2.68 15.78
CA HIS A 108 7.41 -2.83 16.24
C HIS A 108 6.88 -4.17 15.79
N GLU A 109 6.17 -4.86 16.68
CA GLU A 109 5.49 -6.12 16.37
C GLU A 109 3.98 -5.95 16.58
N ALA A 110 3.19 -6.55 15.71
CA ALA A 110 1.74 -6.60 15.81
C ALA A 110 1.21 -7.97 15.34
N GLU A 111 -0.01 -8.28 15.68
CA GLU A 111 -0.71 -9.46 15.20
C GLU A 111 -1.81 -9.05 14.21
N LEU A 112 -1.92 -9.80 13.12
CA LEU A 112 -2.95 -9.65 12.11
C LEU A 112 -3.77 -10.93 12.11
N ALA A 113 -5.01 -10.85 12.60
CA ALA A 113 -5.93 -11.98 12.53
C ALA A 113 -6.61 -12.01 11.16
N GLU A 114 -6.50 -13.12 10.45
CA GLU A 114 -7.17 -13.30 9.16
C GLU A 114 -8.55 -13.94 9.34
N ASP A 115 -9.50 -13.43 8.56
CA ASP A 115 -10.87 -13.90 8.53
C ASP A 115 -11.48 -13.77 7.11
N ALA A 116 -12.79 -13.85 7.00
CA ALA A 116 -13.48 -13.70 5.70
C ALA A 116 -13.36 -12.28 5.10
N ALA A 117 -13.04 -11.27 5.92
CA ALA A 117 -12.90 -9.88 5.48
C ALA A 117 -11.44 -9.43 5.31
N PHE A 118 -10.50 -10.13 5.94
CA PHE A 118 -9.08 -9.82 5.89
C PHE A 118 -8.24 -11.07 5.63
N ALA A 119 -7.45 -11.03 4.55
CA ALA A 119 -6.42 -12.02 4.25
C ALA A 119 -5.23 -11.34 3.58
N LEU A 120 -4.02 -11.56 4.09
CA LEU A 120 -2.81 -10.96 3.55
C LEU A 120 -2.25 -11.81 2.41
N SER A 121 -2.02 -11.19 1.25
CA SER A 121 -1.32 -11.79 0.10
C SER A 121 0.14 -11.36 0.05
N GLY A 122 0.93 -12.00 -0.81
CA GLY A 122 2.36 -11.72 -0.96
C GLY A 122 2.71 -10.27 -1.35
N ASP A 123 1.79 -9.57 -2.00
CA ASP A 123 1.89 -8.16 -2.41
C ASP A 123 1.11 -7.20 -1.48
N GLY A 124 0.55 -7.72 -0.39
CA GLY A 124 -0.30 -6.98 0.54
C GLY A 124 0.45 -6.03 1.48
N LEU A 125 1.79 -6.11 1.59
CA LEU A 125 2.59 -5.16 2.35
C LEU A 125 3.29 -4.16 1.42
N LYS A 126 3.25 -2.86 1.81
CA LYS A 126 4.00 -1.81 1.12
C LYS A 126 4.57 -0.80 2.11
N LEU A 127 5.77 -0.29 1.82
CA LEU A 127 6.38 0.81 2.56
C LEU A 127 5.99 2.14 1.93
N ASP A 128 5.41 3.03 2.72
CA ASP A 128 5.10 4.40 2.35
C ASP A 128 6.14 5.35 2.94
N THR A 129 6.99 5.89 2.09
CA THR A 129 8.10 6.77 2.49
C THR A 129 7.85 8.23 2.10
N ALA A 130 6.59 8.64 2.01
CA ALA A 130 6.22 10.02 1.76
C ALA A 130 6.77 11.01 2.81
N GLY A 131 6.62 12.30 2.57
CA GLY A 131 7.25 13.36 3.35
C GLY A 131 6.62 13.64 4.71
N TYR A 132 6.39 12.62 5.55
CA TYR A 132 5.76 12.78 6.86
C TYR A 132 6.70 13.38 7.92
N VAL A 133 7.09 14.65 7.76
CA VAL A 133 7.91 15.37 8.74
C VAL A 133 7.00 15.93 9.85
N LEU A 134 6.95 15.24 10.99
CA LEU A 134 6.03 15.57 12.07
C LEU A 134 6.59 16.64 13.02
N ALA A 135 7.92 16.74 13.14
CA ALA A 135 8.61 17.77 13.90
C ALA A 135 10.06 17.91 13.39
N PRO A 136 10.80 18.95 13.78
CA PRO A 136 12.23 19.04 13.51
C PRO A 136 12.96 17.78 13.98
N GLY A 137 13.61 17.07 13.06
CA GLY A 137 14.31 15.79 13.34
C GLY A 137 13.40 14.59 13.57
N VAL A 138 12.07 14.72 13.43
CA VAL A 138 11.13 13.60 13.56
C VAL A 138 10.40 13.40 12.23
N ARG A 139 10.76 12.35 11.54
CA ARG A 139 10.08 11.91 10.33
C ARG A 139 9.48 10.53 10.52
N ALA A 140 8.21 10.39 10.18
CA ALA A 140 7.53 9.11 10.14
C ALA A 140 7.71 8.44 8.77
N PHE A 141 7.54 7.12 8.73
CA PHE A 141 7.29 6.35 7.54
C PHE A 141 6.01 5.53 7.73
N GLY A 142 5.40 5.09 6.64
CA GLY A 142 4.19 4.31 6.65
C GLY A 142 4.42 2.84 6.29
N VAL A 143 3.59 1.97 6.84
CA VAL A 143 3.37 0.61 6.36
C VAL A 143 1.92 0.52 5.93
N ARG A 144 1.69 0.06 4.71
CA ARG A 144 0.36 -0.23 4.17
C ARG A 144 0.12 -1.72 4.20
N VAL A 145 -1.05 -2.09 4.71
CA VAL A 145 -1.53 -3.47 4.77
C VAL A 145 -2.79 -3.56 3.92
N ARG A 146 -2.73 -4.33 2.85
CA ARG A 146 -3.85 -4.52 1.92
C ARG A 146 -4.39 -5.94 2.00
N SER A 147 -5.69 -6.06 2.26
CA SER A 147 -6.39 -7.34 2.23
C SER A 147 -6.66 -7.79 0.80
N ALA A 148 -6.44 -9.08 0.53
CA ALA A 148 -6.86 -9.78 -0.67
C ALA A 148 -8.15 -10.60 -0.46
N ALA A 149 -8.73 -10.57 0.75
CA ALA A 149 -9.98 -11.26 1.01
C ALA A 149 -11.11 -10.71 0.13
N PRO A 150 -11.96 -11.55 -0.45
CA PRO A 150 -13.08 -11.12 -1.26
C PRO A 150 -14.15 -10.38 -0.42
N GLY A 151 -14.15 -10.59 0.89
CA GLY A 151 -15.17 -10.08 1.80
C GLY A 151 -16.52 -10.77 1.62
N PRO A 152 -17.56 -10.30 2.34
CA PRO A 152 -18.90 -10.82 2.20
C PRO A 152 -19.48 -10.54 0.80
N SER A 153 -20.33 -11.45 0.30
CA SER A 153 -20.93 -11.33 -1.05
C SER A 153 -21.80 -10.09 -1.21
N CYS A 154 -22.41 -9.61 -0.12
CA CYS A 154 -23.33 -8.45 -0.11
C CYS A 154 -22.96 -7.49 1.01
N PRO A 155 -21.82 -6.79 0.89
CA PRO A 155 -21.38 -5.89 1.94
C PRO A 155 -22.20 -4.60 1.96
N ASP A 156 -22.36 -4.03 3.15
CA ASP A 156 -22.81 -2.66 3.32
C ASP A 156 -21.66 -1.67 3.27
N ARG A 157 -20.49 -2.13 3.72
CA ARG A 157 -19.26 -1.35 3.78
C ARG A 157 -18.04 -2.25 3.55
N ARG A 158 -16.99 -1.66 3.00
CA ARG A 158 -15.64 -2.24 2.93
C ARG A 158 -14.63 -1.16 3.22
N ALA A 159 -13.59 -1.52 3.95
CA ALA A 159 -12.41 -0.70 4.17
C ALA A 159 -11.19 -1.55 3.82
N ASN A 160 -10.18 -0.95 3.21
CA ASN A 160 -8.96 -1.63 2.79
C ASN A 160 -7.78 -0.66 2.76
N ASP A 161 -6.59 -1.18 2.48
CA ASP A 161 -5.35 -0.41 2.40
C ASP A 161 -5.09 0.39 3.69
N GLU A 162 -4.99 -0.34 4.82
CA GLU A 162 -4.68 0.27 6.11
C GLU A 162 -3.26 0.84 6.10
N LEU A 163 -3.15 2.13 6.38
CA LEU A 163 -1.89 2.85 6.55
C LEU A 163 -1.62 3.09 8.03
N THR A 164 -0.51 2.57 8.54
CA THR A 164 0.02 2.93 9.86
C THR A 164 1.30 3.75 9.69
N LEU A 165 1.35 4.95 10.31
CA LEU A 165 2.56 5.77 10.36
C LEU A 165 3.32 5.49 11.65
N TYR A 166 4.63 5.23 11.50
CA TYR A 166 5.55 4.94 12.60
C TYR A 166 6.59 6.03 12.77
N VAL A 167 6.88 6.36 14.03
CA VAL A 167 8.03 7.18 14.43
C VAL A 167 9.00 6.36 15.26
N ARG A 168 10.30 6.58 15.06
CA ARG A 168 11.34 5.92 15.85
C ARG A 168 11.50 6.62 17.19
N GLN A 169 11.49 5.85 18.28
CA GLN A 169 11.77 6.30 19.65
C GLN A 169 12.78 5.35 20.30
N GLY A 170 14.07 5.68 20.15
CA GLY A 170 15.13 4.76 20.57
C GLY A 170 15.07 3.43 19.81
N PRO A 171 14.97 2.28 20.52
CA PRO A 171 14.88 0.96 19.91
C PRO A 171 13.45 0.56 19.52
N ALA A 172 12.45 1.38 19.78
CA ALA A 172 11.05 1.09 19.47
C ALA A 172 10.55 1.92 18.29
N LEU A 173 9.65 1.34 17.50
CA LEU A 173 8.80 2.03 16.54
C LEU A 173 7.43 2.21 17.16
N ARG A 174 6.99 3.45 17.27
CA ARG A 174 5.68 3.78 17.81
C ARG A 174 4.72 4.14 16.71
N PRO A 175 3.58 3.43 16.58
CA PRO A 175 2.50 3.85 15.69
C PRO A 175 1.89 5.15 16.22
N VAL A 176 1.73 6.14 15.34
CA VAL A 176 1.17 7.45 15.69
C VAL A 176 -0.11 7.77 14.94
N PHE A 177 -0.37 7.04 13.85
CA PHE A 177 -1.59 7.14 13.04
C PHE A 177 -1.88 5.77 12.46
N THR A 178 -3.15 5.35 12.45
CA THR A 178 -3.62 4.16 11.73
C THR A 178 -5.02 4.45 11.19
N SER A 179 -5.23 4.20 9.91
CA SER A 179 -6.55 4.26 9.27
C SER A 179 -6.52 3.53 7.94
N HIS A 180 -7.62 2.97 7.53
CA HIS A 180 -7.80 2.58 6.13
C HIS A 180 -7.78 3.80 5.22
N THR A 181 -7.35 3.62 3.98
CA THR A 181 -7.27 4.70 2.99
C THR A 181 -8.15 4.46 1.77
N ASP A 182 -8.80 3.30 1.70
CA ASP A 182 -9.72 2.91 0.64
C ASP A 182 -11.04 2.43 1.27
N PHE A 183 -12.13 3.09 0.93
CA PHE A 183 -13.45 2.83 1.48
C PHE A 183 -14.49 2.68 0.38
N TRP A 184 -15.42 1.77 0.60
CA TRP A 184 -16.64 1.63 -0.17
C TRP A 184 -17.82 1.48 0.79
N SER A 185 -18.92 2.18 0.51
CA SER A 185 -20.14 2.11 1.30
C SER A 185 -21.38 2.12 0.40
N ARG A 186 -22.36 1.32 0.76
CA ARG A 186 -23.70 1.40 0.19
C ARG A 186 -24.50 2.47 0.96
N ILE A 187 -25.06 3.41 0.22
CA ILE A 187 -25.83 4.54 0.77
C ILE A 187 -27.33 4.28 0.68
N GLU A 188 -27.78 3.74 -0.47
CA GLU A 188 -29.17 3.39 -0.71
C GLU A 188 -29.28 2.09 -1.51
N GLY A 189 -30.44 1.44 -1.42
CA GLY A 189 -30.75 0.21 -2.12
C GLY A 189 -30.56 -1.05 -1.27
N GLU A 190 -31.19 -2.14 -1.69
CA GLU A 190 -31.04 -3.44 -1.04
C GLU A 190 -29.80 -4.17 -1.53
N PRO A 191 -28.98 -4.76 -0.64
CA PRO A 191 -27.81 -5.52 -1.06
C PRO A 191 -28.24 -6.74 -1.87
N CYS A 192 -27.53 -6.97 -2.98
CA CYS A 192 -27.72 -8.14 -3.83
C CYS A 192 -29.14 -8.36 -4.35
N SER A 193 -29.93 -7.30 -4.47
CA SER A 193 -31.23 -7.39 -5.11
C SER A 193 -31.09 -7.40 -6.63
N TRP A 194 -31.79 -8.33 -7.26
CA TRP A 194 -31.85 -8.49 -8.71
C TRP A 194 -33.14 -7.90 -9.32
N ALA A 195 -33.97 -7.22 -8.52
CA ALA A 195 -35.19 -6.61 -8.99
C ALA A 195 -34.87 -5.52 -10.02
N GLN A 196 -35.53 -5.59 -11.19
CA GLN A 196 -35.35 -4.61 -12.26
C GLN A 196 -35.74 -3.20 -11.81
N GLY A 197 -34.95 -2.21 -12.20
CA GLY A 197 -35.20 -0.81 -11.88
C GLY A 197 -34.89 -0.43 -10.44
N GLN A 198 -34.37 -1.34 -9.63
CA GLN A 198 -33.97 -0.99 -8.27
C GLN A 198 -32.76 -0.04 -8.30
N ARG A 199 -32.92 1.10 -7.65
CA ARG A 199 -31.86 2.09 -7.48
C ARG A 199 -30.87 1.61 -6.44
N LEU A 200 -29.58 1.71 -6.78
CA LEU A 200 -28.46 1.49 -5.89
C LEU A 200 -27.60 2.76 -5.87
N VAL A 201 -27.27 3.23 -4.67
CA VAL A 201 -26.33 4.34 -4.50
C VAL A 201 -25.17 3.86 -3.63
N THR A 202 -23.97 3.99 -4.17
CA THR A 202 -22.72 3.65 -3.48
C THR A 202 -21.78 4.84 -3.44
N GLU A 203 -20.90 4.86 -2.47
CA GLU A 203 -19.78 5.80 -2.42
C GLU A 203 -18.47 5.05 -2.30
N GLU A 204 -17.49 5.50 -3.08
CA GLU A 204 -16.09 5.08 -3.02
C GLU A 204 -15.26 6.28 -2.56
N ALA A 205 -14.33 6.08 -1.63
CA ALA A 205 -13.47 7.15 -1.14
C ALA A 205 -12.03 6.65 -1.04
N ALA A 206 -11.11 7.40 -1.67
CA ALA A 206 -9.67 7.20 -1.52
C ALA A 206 -9.09 8.35 -0.70
N PHE A 207 -8.30 8.02 0.34
CA PHE A 207 -7.69 9.01 1.23
C PHE A 207 -6.23 9.23 0.90
N THR A 208 -5.83 10.51 0.93
CA THR A 208 -4.44 10.94 0.96
C THR A 208 -4.16 11.66 2.28
N ILE A 209 -2.94 11.46 2.81
CA ILE A 209 -2.51 12.04 4.06
C ILE A 209 -1.32 12.98 3.78
N ASP A 210 -1.47 14.25 4.17
CA ASP A 210 -0.44 15.27 4.08
C ASP A 210 -0.11 15.83 5.46
N VAL A 211 1.10 16.35 5.65
CA VAL A 211 1.49 17.07 6.86
C VAL A 211 1.06 18.53 6.73
N GLY A 212 0.27 19.00 7.69
CA GLY A 212 -0.20 20.38 7.77
C GLY A 212 0.86 21.34 8.30
N PRO A 213 0.62 22.66 8.20
CA PRO A 213 1.54 23.68 8.70
C PRO A 213 1.44 23.89 10.21
N ASP A 214 0.30 23.57 10.82
CA ASP A 214 0.06 23.74 12.25
C ASP A 214 0.58 22.54 13.04
N SER A 215 0.78 22.71 14.34
CA SER A 215 1.25 21.62 15.21
C SER A 215 0.53 21.63 16.55
N HIS A 216 0.29 20.44 17.09
CA HIS A 216 -0.29 20.23 18.41
C HIS A 216 0.57 19.23 19.19
N ARG A 217 0.81 19.54 20.46
CA ARG A 217 1.58 18.70 21.40
C ARG A 217 2.91 18.17 20.84
N GLY A 218 3.58 18.99 20.02
CA GLY A 218 4.92 18.71 19.51
C GLY A 218 5.00 18.06 18.13
N TYR A 219 3.85 17.64 17.53
CA TYR A 219 3.81 17.11 16.16
C TYR A 219 2.90 17.96 15.28
N ALA A 220 3.27 18.06 14.01
CA ALA A 220 2.47 18.70 12.98
C ALA A 220 1.12 18.00 12.81
N ASP A 221 0.07 18.77 12.51
CA ASP A 221 -1.24 18.20 12.19
C ASP A 221 -1.19 17.41 10.90
N LEU A 222 -2.00 16.37 10.81
CA LEU A 222 -2.21 15.64 9.56
C LEU A 222 -3.48 16.14 8.86
N ARG A 223 -3.38 16.41 7.57
CA ARG A 223 -4.53 16.70 6.72
C ARG A 223 -4.88 15.43 5.94
N VAL A 224 -6.04 14.87 6.23
CA VAL A 224 -6.62 13.79 5.44
C VAL A 224 -7.53 14.38 4.40
N THR A 225 -7.31 14.07 3.13
CA THR A 225 -8.14 14.48 2.01
C THR A 225 -8.75 13.24 1.38
N ALA A 226 -10.09 13.23 1.26
CA ALA A 226 -10.83 12.21 0.55
C ALA A 226 -11.22 12.68 -0.84
N ASP A 227 -10.94 11.88 -1.84
CA ASP A 227 -11.56 11.92 -3.14
C ASP A 227 -12.72 10.93 -3.15
N VAL A 228 -13.96 11.45 -3.19
CA VAL A 228 -15.19 10.66 -3.07
C VAL A 228 -15.90 10.60 -4.41
N ALA A 229 -16.27 9.39 -4.85
CA ALA A 229 -17.14 9.16 -6.00
C ALA A 229 -18.46 8.56 -5.51
N ARG A 230 -19.57 9.27 -5.71
CA ARG A 230 -20.92 8.75 -5.52
C ARG A 230 -21.43 8.23 -6.84
N ILE A 231 -21.83 6.96 -6.86
CA ILE A 231 -22.27 6.24 -8.04
C ILE A 231 -23.75 5.87 -7.83
N GLU A 232 -24.59 6.34 -8.72
CA GLU A 232 -26.00 5.98 -8.79
C GLU A 232 -26.21 5.06 -9.98
N SER A 233 -26.67 3.84 -9.73
CA SER A 233 -27.00 2.85 -10.73
C SER A 233 -28.43 2.34 -10.55
N ALA A 234 -28.99 1.71 -11.56
CA ALA A 234 -30.26 1.01 -11.47
C ALA A 234 -30.15 -0.36 -12.13
N THR A 235 -30.68 -1.40 -11.49
CA THR A 235 -30.65 -2.77 -12.02
C THR A 235 -31.30 -2.84 -13.40
N GLY A 236 -30.53 -3.32 -14.40
CA GLY A 236 -30.97 -3.39 -15.80
C GLY A 236 -30.73 -2.12 -16.61
N SER A 237 -30.05 -1.12 -16.04
CA SER A 237 -29.55 0.06 -16.76
C SER A 237 -28.05 -0.06 -17.00
N ASP A 238 -27.62 0.30 -18.22
CA ASP A 238 -26.19 0.38 -18.56
C ASP A 238 -25.61 1.80 -18.29
N GLN A 239 -26.41 2.67 -17.66
CA GLN A 239 -26.01 4.07 -17.42
C GLN A 239 -25.89 4.33 -15.92
N ASP A 240 -24.65 4.45 -15.45
CA ASP A 240 -24.35 4.92 -14.12
C ASP A 240 -24.13 6.44 -14.12
N ARG A 241 -24.65 7.11 -13.09
CA ARG A 241 -24.36 8.51 -12.85
C ARG A 241 -23.32 8.62 -11.75
N THR A 242 -22.15 9.17 -12.07
CA THR A 242 -21.09 9.40 -11.08
C THR A 242 -20.94 10.89 -10.77
N VAL A 243 -20.97 11.22 -9.48
CA VAL A 243 -20.65 12.56 -8.96
C VAL A 243 -19.40 12.44 -8.10
N ARG A 244 -18.43 13.33 -8.33
CA ARG A 244 -17.17 13.35 -7.57
C ARG A 244 -17.09 14.61 -6.73
N ARG A 245 -16.56 14.46 -5.52
CA ARG A 245 -16.24 15.59 -4.63
C ARG A 245 -14.96 15.32 -3.86
N ARG A 246 -14.35 16.36 -3.36
CA ARG A 246 -13.19 16.32 -2.48
C ARG A 246 -13.55 16.98 -1.16
N ALA A 247 -13.16 16.34 -0.06
CA ALA A 247 -13.32 16.89 1.29
C ALA A 247 -12.02 16.66 2.09
N SER A 248 -11.75 17.52 3.06
CA SER A 248 -10.55 17.39 3.89
C SER A 248 -10.89 17.55 5.36
N ARG A 249 -10.15 16.84 6.20
CA ARG A 249 -10.19 16.95 7.66
C ARG A 249 -8.78 17.09 8.22
N VAL A 250 -8.64 17.88 9.27
CA VAL A 250 -7.39 18.02 10.02
C VAL A 250 -7.47 17.16 11.27
N LEU A 251 -6.47 16.28 11.43
CA LEU A 251 -6.27 15.48 12.64
C LEU A 251 -5.17 16.10 13.47
N ARG A 252 -5.43 16.34 14.75
CA ARG A 252 -4.49 16.90 15.70
C ARG A 252 -3.84 15.79 16.51
N TYR A 253 -2.54 15.94 16.73
CA TYR A 253 -1.83 15.03 17.62
C TYR A 253 -2.27 15.24 19.07
N ASP A 254 -2.67 14.16 19.77
CA ASP A 254 -3.15 14.24 21.16
C ASP A 254 -2.04 14.06 22.21
N GLY A 255 -0.79 13.85 21.78
CA GLY A 255 0.37 13.52 22.61
C GLY A 255 0.76 12.05 22.56
N ALA A 256 -0.14 11.17 22.07
CA ALA A 256 0.10 9.76 21.87
C ALA A 256 -0.12 9.36 20.39
N ARG A 257 -1.21 9.80 19.76
CA ARG A 257 -1.59 9.44 18.38
C ARG A 257 -2.42 10.54 17.72
N TYR A 258 -2.67 10.38 16.43
CA TYR A 258 -3.71 11.11 15.71
C TYR A 258 -4.99 10.28 15.77
N ASP A 259 -6.09 10.89 16.24
CA ASP A 259 -7.38 10.22 16.29
C ASP A 259 -8.00 10.15 14.90
N ALA A 260 -8.04 8.95 14.33
CA ALA A 260 -8.58 8.64 13.02
C ALA A 260 -9.98 7.99 13.06
N ASP A 261 -10.53 7.72 14.24
CA ASP A 261 -11.81 6.99 14.40
C ASP A 261 -12.93 7.66 13.61
N ALA A 262 -12.95 9.00 13.57
CA ALA A 262 -13.93 9.76 12.80
C ALA A 262 -13.87 9.57 11.28
N LEU A 263 -12.76 9.06 10.74
CA LEU A 263 -12.60 8.78 9.31
C LEU A 263 -13.38 7.54 8.90
N GLU A 264 -13.51 6.56 9.80
CA GLU A 264 -14.20 5.29 9.55
C GLU A 264 -15.71 5.39 9.65
N HIS A 265 -16.25 6.43 10.33
CA HIS A 265 -17.65 6.59 10.64
C HIS A 265 -18.44 7.48 9.67
N GLY A 266 -18.08 7.49 8.40
CA GLY A 266 -18.88 8.15 7.36
C GLY A 266 -18.68 9.65 7.22
N PHE A 267 -17.49 10.12 7.51
CA PHE A 267 -17.09 11.52 7.47
C PHE A 267 -17.44 12.25 6.15
N PHE A 268 -17.42 11.55 5.02
CA PHE A 268 -17.58 12.19 3.72
C PHE A 268 -18.96 11.95 3.07
N TRP A 269 -19.68 10.91 3.46
CA TRP A 269 -20.85 10.43 2.74
C TRP A 269 -22.15 10.53 3.51
N THR A 270 -22.15 10.87 4.79
CA THR A 270 -23.37 10.98 5.60
C THR A 270 -23.75 12.41 5.99
N GLN A 271 -22.96 13.43 5.60
CA GLN A 271 -23.15 14.81 6.04
C GLN A 271 -24.10 15.65 5.17
N ASP A 272 -24.64 15.08 4.09
CA ASP A 272 -25.59 15.76 3.20
C ASP A 272 -27.00 15.15 3.34
N LYS A 273 -27.57 15.14 4.55
CA LYS A 273 -28.99 14.90 4.76
C LYS A 273 -29.68 16.16 5.26
#